data_cf1e62fcf5fd1eb97df73ffd07398544
#
_entry.id   cf1e62fcf5fd1eb97df73ffd07398544
#
_cell.length_a   1.000
_cell.length_b   1.000
_cell.length_c   1.000
_cell.angle_alpha   90.00
_cell.angle_beta   90.00
_cell.angle_gamma   90.00
#
_symmetry.space_group_name_H-M   'P 1'
#
loop_
_entity.id
_entity.type
_entity.pdbx_description
1 polymer ?
#
loop_
_entity_poly.entity_id
_entity_poly.type
_entity_poly.pdbx_seq_one_letter_code
_entity_poly.pdbx_strand_id
1 'polypeptide(L)'
;MTEQQPTSAPPEFIRLLEQAIVDSGLTKAQVAFNADISPAYLSRLLHGVRGVPADTILVRLEDVLDIQPRGRLFDAAGRHDSVVNRVLKKNNGRDLMRKIAPLTDDQVGILLKVAEGLAGKHQPA
;
A
#
# COMPACT_ATOMS: atom_id res chain seq x y z
N MET A 1 0.53 -0.98 32.68
CA MET A 1 1.23 -0.09 31.77
C MET A 1 0.40 0.20 30.55
N THR A 2 0.31 1.44 30.22
CA THR A 2 -0.51 1.86 29.11
C THR A 2 0.21 1.63 27.81
N GLU A 3 -0.46 0.99 26.89
CA GLU A 3 0.05 0.84 25.55
C GLU A 3 -0.10 2.12 24.80
N GLN A 4 0.98 2.58 24.25
CA GLN A 4 0.95 3.79 23.44
C GLN A 4 1.14 3.45 21.98
N GLN A 5 0.42 4.18 21.16
CA GLN A 5 0.61 4.09 19.72
C GLN A 5 2.04 4.50 19.39
N PRO A 6 2.71 3.80 18.48
CA PRO A 6 4.03 4.23 18.07
C PRO A 6 3.96 5.64 17.49
N THR A 7 4.87 6.52 17.93
CA THR A 7 4.94 7.87 17.38
C THR A 7 5.80 7.92 16.13
N SER A 8 6.46 6.82 15.80
CA SER A 8 7.29 6.71 14.60
C SER A 8 6.87 5.50 13.79
N ALA A 9 7.13 5.55 12.50
CA ALA A 9 6.85 4.45 11.60
C ALA A 9 7.79 3.28 11.91
N PRO A 10 7.38 2.03 11.65
CA PRO A 10 8.24 0.88 11.87
C PRO A 10 9.52 0.97 11.03
N PRO A 11 10.65 0.47 11.55
CA PRO A 11 11.91 0.50 10.80
C PRO A 11 11.83 -0.14 9.42
N GLU A 12 11.05 -1.21 9.28
CA GLU A 12 10.88 -1.86 7.99
C GLU A 12 10.21 -0.96 6.97
N PHE A 13 9.20 -0.19 7.42
CA PHE A 13 8.50 0.76 6.57
C PHE A 13 9.47 1.83 6.08
N ILE A 14 10.26 2.40 6.99
CA ILE A 14 11.21 3.45 6.67
C ILE A 14 12.25 2.93 5.68
N ARG A 15 12.77 1.73 5.93
CA ARG A 15 13.78 1.12 5.06
C ARG A 15 13.25 0.87 3.65
N LEU A 16 12.04 0.34 3.57
CA LEU A 16 11.41 0.10 2.27
C LEU A 16 11.21 1.41 1.52
N LEU A 17 10.73 2.44 2.21
CA LEU A 17 10.50 3.74 1.59
C LEU A 17 11.79 4.37 1.11
N GLU A 18 12.84 4.34 1.94
CA GLU A 18 14.15 4.87 1.56
C GLU A 18 14.71 4.16 0.34
N GLN A 19 14.64 2.83 0.34
CA GLN A 19 15.15 2.05 -0.77
C GLN A 19 14.38 2.34 -2.06
N ALA A 20 13.07 2.47 -1.96
CA ALA A 20 12.25 2.78 -3.12
C ALA A 20 12.59 4.15 -3.71
N ILE A 21 12.89 5.13 -2.84
CA ILE A 21 13.31 6.44 -3.31
C ILE A 21 14.64 6.36 -4.06
N VAL A 22 15.60 5.63 -3.50
CA VAL A 22 16.90 5.42 -4.16
C VAL A 22 16.69 4.75 -5.52
N ASP A 23 15.91 3.69 -5.54
CA ASP A 23 15.68 2.91 -6.77
C ASP A 23 14.95 3.72 -7.84
N SER A 24 14.13 4.68 -7.44
CA SER A 24 13.36 5.49 -8.37
C SER A 24 14.22 6.49 -9.15
N GLY A 25 15.36 6.85 -8.60
CA GLY A 25 16.20 7.89 -9.17
C GLY A 25 15.70 9.30 -8.93
N LEU A 26 14.57 9.45 -8.21
CA LEU A 26 14.03 10.76 -7.88
C LEU A 26 14.69 11.31 -6.61
N THR A 27 14.72 12.63 -6.51
CA THR A 27 15.14 13.28 -5.26
C THR A 27 13.99 13.22 -4.26
N LYS A 28 14.33 13.37 -2.98
CA LYS A 28 13.30 13.42 -1.94
C LYS A 28 12.30 14.55 -2.19
N ALA A 29 12.80 15.69 -2.67
CA ALA A 29 11.92 16.82 -2.99
C ALA A 29 10.95 16.49 -4.11
N GLN A 30 11.42 15.77 -5.14
CA GLN A 30 10.56 15.35 -6.25
C GLN A 30 9.52 14.35 -5.78
N VAL A 31 9.92 13.40 -4.94
CA VAL A 31 8.97 12.42 -4.39
C VAL A 31 7.89 13.13 -3.59
N ALA A 32 8.30 14.05 -2.71
CA ALA A 32 7.33 14.80 -1.89
C ALA A 32 6.37 15.59 -2.76
N PHE A 33 6.90 16.30 -3.75
CA PHE A 33 6.07 17.08 -4.66
C PHE A 33 5.04 16.20 -5.39
N ASN A 34 5.52 15.09 -5.95
CA ASN A 34 4.65 14.18 -6.71
C ASN A 34 3.62 13.48 -5.85
N ALA A 35 3.94 13.23 -4.58
CA ALA A 35 3.03 12.60 -3.63
C ALA A 35 2.14 13.61 -2.90
N ASP A 36 2.27 14.89 -3.22
CA ASP A 36 1.49 15.97 -2.62
C ASP A 36 1.67 16.05 -1.10
N ILE A 37 2.92 15.94 -0.66
CA ILE A 37 3.30 16.15 0.74
C ILE A 37 4.47 17.12 0.77
N SER A 38 4.69 17.74 1.94
CA SER A 38 5.80 18.66 2.06
C SER A 38 7.13 17.91 2.17
N PRO A 39 8.23 18.48 1.64
CA PRO A 39 9.55 17.88 1.84
C PRO A 39 9.91 17.69 3.30
N ALA A 40 9.51 18.64 4.16
CA ALA A 40 9.75 18.54 5.58
C ALA A 40 9.02 17.34 6.20
N TYR A 41 7.79 17.09 5.77
CA TYR A 41 7.04 15.94 6.25
C TYR A 41 7.72 14.63 5.84
N LEU A 42 8.12 14.52 4.57
CA LEU A 42 8.82 13.34 4.08
C LEU A 42 10.13 13.12 4.86
N SER A 43 10.87 14.19 5.08
CA SER A 43 12.12 14.10 5.84
C SER A 43 11.87 13.57 7.26
N ARG A 44 10.87 14.11 7.94
CA ARG A 44 10.54 13.65 9.29
C ARG A 44 10.07 12.20 9.29
N LEU A 45 9.33 11.81 8.28
CA LEU A 45 8.88 10.42 8.13
C LEU A 45 10.08 9.48 8.00
N LEU A 46 11.05 9.83 7.16
CA LEU A 46 12.23 9.01 6.93
C LEU A 46 13.17 8.98 8.14
N HIS A 47 13.12 9.99 8.98
CA HIS A 47 13.94 10.03 10.21
C HIS A 47 13.24 9.36 11.39
N GLY A 48 12.06 8.79 11.18
CA GLY A 48 11.37 8.08 12.25
C GLY A 48 10.71 9.00 13.28
N VAL A 49 10.49 10.26 12.94
CA VAL A 49 9.86 11.23 13.83
C VAL A 49 8.35 11.27 13.71
N ARG A 50 7.84 10.70 12.63
CA ARG A 50 6.40 10.63 12.35
C ARG A 50 5.94 9.19 12.32
N GLY A 51 4.67 8.99 12.67
CA GLY A 51 4.02 7.69 12.49
C GLY A 51 3.70 7.43 11.02
N VAL A 52 3.10 6.28 10.77
CA VAL A 52 2.71 5.89 9.43
C VAL A 52 1.67 6.88 8.88
N PRO A 53 1.84 7.35 7.64
CA PRO A 53 0.88 8.28 7.04
C PRO A 53 -0.50 7.66 6.83
N ALA A 54 -1.46 8.52 6.53
CA ALA A 54 -2.79 8.09 6.15
C ALA A 54 -2.74 7.25 4.87
N ASP A 55 -3.77 6.42 4.68
CA ASP A 55 -3.82 5.50 3.54
C ASP A 55 -3.68 6.21 2.20
N THR A 56 -4.28 7.39 2.07
CA THR A 56 -4.19 8.15 0.81
C THR A 56 -2.77 8.52 0.46
N ILE A 57 -1.96 8.84 1.46
CA ILE A 57 -0.55 9.17 1.25
C ILE A 57 0.24 7.92 0.88
N LEU A 58 -0.05 6.79 1.53
CA LEU A 58 0.61 5.52 1.20
C LEU A 58 0.34 5.13 -0.24
N VAL A 59 -0.91 5.28 -0.71
CA VAL A 59 -1.25 4.99 -2.10
C VAL A 59 -0.45 5.88 -3.05
N ARG A 60 -0.37 7.17 -2.76
CA ARG A 60 0.38 8.09 -3.61
C ARG A 60 1.87 7.76 -3.64
N LEU A 61 2.44 7.41 -2.51
CA LEU A 61 3.85 7.04 -2.45
C LEU A 61 4.12 5.78 -3.25
N GLU A 62 3.24 4.77 -3.15
CA GLU A 62 3.40 3.57 -3.95
C GLU A 62 3.31 3.86 -5.44
N ASP A 63 2.42 4.78 -5.83
CA ASP A 63 2.28 5.14 -7.23
C ASP A 63 3.51 5.92 -7.74
N VAL A 64 3.94 6.92 -6.98
CA VAL A 64 5.09 7.77 -7.36
C VAL A 64 6.36 6.94 -7.48
N LEU A 65 6.55 6.00 -6.57
CA LEU A 65 7.77 5.19 -6.50
C LEU A 65 7.65 3.86 -7.22
N ASP A 66 6.48 3.59 -7.81
CA ASP A 66 6.20 2.33 -8.51
C ASP A 66 6.58 1.11 -7.67
N ILE A 67 6.14 1.13 -6.40
CA ILE A 67 6.42 0.04 -5.48
C ILE A 67 5.57 -1.16 -5.84
N GLN A 68 6.22 -2.30 -6.07
CA GLN A 68 5.57 -3.54 -6.45
C GLN A 68 5.84 -4.65 -5.42
N PRO A 69 4.84 -5.47 -5.14
CA PRO A 69 3.44 -5.33 -5.56
C PRO A 69 2.77 -4.18 -4.80
N ARG A 70 1.69 -3.64 -5.36
CA ARG A 70 0.93 -2.59 -4.67
C ARG A 70 0.42 -3.14 -3.34
N GLY A 71 0.43 -2.31 -2.31
CA GLY A 71 0.10 -2.71 -0.96
C GLY A 71 1.30 -3.03 -0.10
N ARG A 72 2.49 -3.05 -0.68
CA ARG A 72 3.70 -3.41 0.04
C ARG A 72 4.05 -2.42 1.16
N LEU A 73 3.80 -1.12 0.93
CA LEU A 73 3.99 -0.12 1.99
C LEU A 73 3.00 -0.33 3.13
N PHE A 74 1.76 -0.71 2.78
CA PHE A 74 0.75 -1.01 3.80
C PHE A 74 1.17 -2.18 4.65
N ASP A 75 1.68 -3.25 4.03
CA ASP A 75 2.15 -4.42 4.75
C ASP A 75 3.29 -4.07 5.69
N ALA A 76 4.26 -3.29 5.22
CA ALA A 76 5.39 -2.88 6.04
C ALA A 76 4.97 -1.99 7.20
N ALA A 77 3.85 -1.29 7.05
CA ALA A 77 3.28 -0.43 8.08
C ALA A 77 2.36 -1.19 9.03
N GLY A 78 2.13 -2.49 8.78
CA GLY A 78 1.20 -3.28 9.58
C GLY A 78 -0.26 -2.97 9.27
N ARG A 79 -0.55 -2.47 8.08
CA ARG A 79 -1.91 -2.15 7.64
C ARG A 79 -2.29 -2.94 6.42
N HIS A 80 -3.59 -3.10 6.21
CA HIS A 80 -4.11 -3.65 4.97
C HIS A 80 -4.39 -2.53 3.99
N ASP A 81 -4.15 -2.80 2.71
CA ASP A 81 -4.55 -1.91 1.63
C ASP A 81 -6.07 -1.65 1.74
N SER A 82 -6.48 -0.43 1.43
CA SER A 82 -7.90 -0.05 1.45
C SER A 82 -8.74 -0.92 0.51
N VAL A 83 -8.16 -1.37 -0.61
CA VAL A 83 -8.85 -2.28 -1.53
C VAL A 83 -9.14 -3.60 -0.86
N VAL A 84 -8.13 -4.16 -0.17
CA VAL A 84 -8.30 -5.41 0.58
C VAL A 84 -9.36 -5.24 1.66
N ASN A 85 -9.33 -4.13 2.38
CA ASN A 85 -10.32 -3.85 3.41
C ASN A 85 -11.74 -3.80 2.84
N ARG A 86 -11.91 -3.21 1.66
CA ARG A 86 -13.22 -3.17 1.01
C ARG A 86 -13.74 -4.56 0.69
N VAL A 87 -12.86 -5.44 0.22
CA VAL A 87 -13.24 -6.83 -0.05
C VAL A 87 -13.63 -7.54 1.23
N LEU A 88 -12.83 -7.35 2.29
CA LEU A 88 -13.10 -8.01 3.57
C LEU A 88 -14.43 -7.59 4.19
N LYS A 89 -14.91 -6.40 3.87
CA LYS A 89 -16.20 -5.91 4.38
C LYS A 89 -17.40 -6.45 3.62
N LYS A 90 -17.20 -7.04 2.45
CA LYS A 90 -18.31 -7.65 1.70
C LYS A 90 -18.74 -8.94 2.39
N ASN A 91 -19.99 -9.34 2.17
CA ASN A 91 -20.57 -10.50 2.86
C ASN A 91 -19.71 -11.76 2.76
N ASN A 92 -19.16 -12.04 1.58
CA ASN A 92 -18.36 -13.23 1.35
C ASN A 92 -16.88 -12.91 1.24
N GLY A 93 -16.47 -11.72 1.65
CA GLY A 93 -15.10 -11.26 1.46
C GLY A 93 -14.07 -12.12 2.15
N ARG A 94 -14.33 -12.48 3.41
CA ARG A 94 -13.40 -13.31 4.18
C ARG A 94 -13.30 -14.71 3.61
N ASP A 95 -14.43 -15.28 3.19
CA ASP A 95 -14.45 -16.59 2.56
C ASP A 95 -13.66 -16.58 1.25
N LEU A 96 -13.83 -15.54 0.46
CA LEU A 96 -13.08 -15.37 -0.77
C LEU A 96 -11.59 -15.36 -0.48
N MET A 97 -11.15 -14.59 0.51
CA MET A 97 -9.73 -14.51 0.86
C MET A 97 -9.19 -15.87 1.30
N ARG A 98 -9.94 -16.62 2.08
CA ARG A 98 -9.51 -17.95 2.50
C ARG A 98 -9.37 -18.90 1.32
N LYS A 99 -10.23 -18.77 0.33
CA LYS A 99 -10.20 -19.65 -0.84
C LYS A 99 -9.05 -19.31 -1.78
N ILE A 100 -8.71 -18.03 -1.89
CA ILE A 100 -7.65 -17.63 -2.83
C ILE A 100 -6.26 -17.68 -2.20
N ALA A 101 -6.16 -17.59 -0.87
CA ALA A 101 -4.86 -17.54 -0.20
C ALA A 101 -3.95 -18.72 -0.54
N PRO A 102 -4.42 -19.98 -0.63
CA PRO A 102 -3.55 -21.10 -0.97
C PRO A 102 -3.29 -21.29 -2.45
N LEU A 103 -3.87 -20.47 -3.31
CA LEU A 103 -3.71 -20.63 -4.75
C LEU A 103 -2.31 -20.25 -5.20
N THR A 104 -1.86 -20.90 -6.28
CA THR A 104 -0.60 -20.52 -6.93
C THR A 104 -0.75 -19.22 -7.69
N ASP A 105 0.37 -18.63 -8.07
CA ASP A 105 0.37 -17.40 -8.85
C ASP A 105 -0.41 -17.57 -10.17
N ASP A 106 -0.24 -18.70 -10.84
CA ASP A 106 -0.96 -18.98 -12.08
C ASP A 106 -2.46 -19.02 -11.86
N GLN A 107 -2.88 -19.66 -10.77
CA GLN A 107 -4.30 -19.74 -10.42
C GLN A 107 -4.87 -18.37 -10.06
N VAL A 108 -4.11 -17.56 -9.34
CA VAL A 108 -4.52 -16.19 -9.05
C VAL A 108 -4.68 -15.39 -10.35
N GLY A 109 -3.78 -15.61 -11.31
CA GLY A 109 -3.88 -14.98 -12.62
C GLY A 109 -5.16 -15.33 -13.36
N ILE A 110 -5.60 -16.59 -13.26
CA ILE A 110 -6.86 -17.03 -13.86
C ILE A 110 -8.04 -16.31 -13.20
N LEU A 111 -8.03 -16.24 -11.86
CA LEU A 111 -9.07 -15.52 -11.13
C LEU A 111 -9.11 -14.04 -11.49
N LEU A 112 -7.96 -13.45 -11.70
CA LEU A 112 -7.89 -12.04 -12.10
C LEU A 112 -8.63 -11.82 -13.41
N LYS A 113 -8.45 -12.72 -14.38
CA LYS A 113 -9.15 -12.62 -15.65
C LYS A 113 -10.67 -12.77 -15.48
N VAL A 114 -11.10 -13.68 -14.61
CA VAL A 114 -12.52 -13.84 -14.32
C VAL A 114 -13.08 -12.55 -13.71
N ALA A 115 -12.36 -11.99 -12.74
CA ALA A 115 -12.78 -10.75 -12.08
C ALA A 115 -12.87 -9.60 -13.07
N GLU A 116 -11.91 -9.50 -13.98
CA GLU A 116 -11.92 -8.47 -15.02
C GLU A 116 -13.14 -8.62 -15.93
N GLY A 117 -13.47 -9.85 -16.28
CA GLY A 117 -14.66 -10.12 -17.09
C GLY A 117 -15.95 -9.70 -16.39
N LEU A 118 -16.05 -9.99 -15.09
CA LEU A 118 -17.22 -9.59 -14.31
C LEU A 118 -17.33 -8.07 -14.20
N ALA A 119 -16.21 -7.40 -13.96
CA ALA A 119 -16.19 -5.95 -13.87
C ALA A 119 -16.60 -5.30 -15.19
N GLY A 120 -16.10 -5.86 -16.30
CA GLY A 120 -16.44 -5.35 -17.62
C GLY A 120 -17.93 -5.41 -17.93
N LYS A 121 -18.62 -6.41 -17.41
CA LYS A 121 -20.07 -6.57 -17.64
C LYS A 121 -20.89 -5.51 -16.91
N HIS A 122 -20.33 -4.90 -15.88
CA HIS A 122 -21.04 -3.93 -15.06
C HIS A 122 -20.66 -2.49 -15.38
N GLN A 123 -19.78 -2.29 -16.34
CA GLN A 123 -19.38 -0.94 -16.71
C GLN A 123 -20.44 -0.31 -17.60
N PRO A 124 -20.76 0.96 -17.36
CA PRO A 124 -21.70 1.65 -18.25
C PRO A 124 -21.08 1.75 -19.65
N ALA A 125 -21.95 1.62 -20.61
CA ALA A 125 -21.54 1.70 -22.00
C ALA A 125 -21.02 3.11 -22.36
#